data_82de8dc6a8717bc958835081a542e9b4
#
_entry.id   82de8dc6a8717bc958835081a542e9b4
#
_cell.length_a   1.000
_cell.length_b   1.000
_cell.length_c   1.000
_cell.angle_alpha   90.00
_cell.angle_beta   90.00
_cell.angle_gamma   90.00
#
_symmetry.space_group_name_H-M   'P 1'
#
loop_
_entity.id
_entity.type
_entity.pdbx_description
1 polymer ?
#
loop_
_entity_poly.entity_id
_entity_poly.type
_entity_poly.pdbx_seq_one_letter_code
_entity_poly.pdbx_strand_id
1 'polypeptide(L)'
;VIEDHDLARHIQYKTKITSARWSSQDNLWTLETVRTDTGEPGSFTTNFLWMCQGYFRHSEGYTPEWPGMETYKGLIVHPQTWPENLDYKGKKVVVIGSGATAATLVPAIAADVAHVTLLQRSPTYFIPGRNANELADTLRELDIDENWVHEIVRKKILFDQAAFTRRALEEPEAVTKDLLA
;
A
#
# COMPACT_ATOMS: atom_id res chain seq x y z
N VAL A 1 -15.85 4.73 -4.86
CA VAL A 1 -15.42 6.11 -4.51
C VAL A 1 -15.42 7.02 -5.74
N ILE A 2 -14.68 6.68 -6.83
CA ILE A 2 -14.63 7.54 -8.05
C ILE A 2 -16.02 7.69 -8.66
N GLU A 3 -16.74 6.61 -8.83
CA GLU A 3 -18.12 6.60 -9.37
C GLU A 3 -19.11 7.26 -8.39
N ASP A 4 -19.06 6.91 -7.12
CA ASP A 4 -19.98 7.39 -6.07
C ASP A 4 -19.95 8.93 -5.90
N HIS A 5 -18.79 9.54 -6.19
CA HIS A 5 -18.56 10.99 -6.03
C HIS A 5 -18.31 11.72 -7.36
N ASP A 6 -18.52 11.06 -8.50
CA ASP A 6 -18.31 11.63 -9.84
C ASP A 6 -16.93 12.30 -10.01
N LEU A 7 -15.88 11.64 -9.49
CA LEU A 7 -14.53 12.20 -9.52
C LEU A 7 -13.83 12.03 -10.88
N ALA A 8 -14.33 11.15 -11.74
CA ALA A 8 -13.71 10.84 -13.03
C ALA A 8 -13.47 12.10 -13.89
N ARG A 9 -14.40 13.07 -13.87
CA ARG A 9 -14.31 14.36 -14.58
C ARG A 9 -13.17 15.26 -14.11
N HIS A 10 -12.63 15.02 -12.89
CA HIS A 10 -11.52 15.78 -12.33
C HIS A 10 -10.17 15.07 -12.48
N ILE A 11 -10.15 13.84 -13.02
CA ILE A 11 -8.93 13.06 -13.17
C ILE A 11 -8.45 13.12 -14.61
N GLN A 12 -7.22 13.59 -14.79
CA GLN A 12 -6.55 13.58 -16.09
C GLN A 12 -5.65 12.36 -16.20
N TYR A 13 -6.18 11.30 -16.79
CA TYR A 13 -5.43 10.08 -17.05
C TYR A 13 -4.36 10.29 -18.12
N LYS A 14 -3.36 9.40 -18.16
CA LYS A 14 -2.25 9.42 -19.12
C LYS A 14 -1.47 10.75 -19.13
N THR A 15 -1.45 11.45 -18.00
CA THR A 15 -0.76 12.73 -17.85
C THR A 15 0.31 12.57 -16.79
N LYS A 16 1.58 12.69 -17.21
CA LYS A 16 2.74 12.61 -16.32
C LYS A 16 3.24 14.02 -16.01
N ILE A 17 3.36 14.34 -14.73
CA ILE A 17 4.03 15.58 -14.28
C ILE A 17 5.54 15.36 -14.41
N THR A 18 6.22 16.27 -15.11
CA THR A 18 7.67 16.24 -15.35
C THR A 18 8.43 17.21 -14.48
N SER A 19 7.81 18.33 -14.10
CA SER A 19 8.34 19.27 -13.14
C SER A 19 7.25 20.01 -12.38
N ALA A 20 7.58 20.48 -11.19
CA ALA A 20 6.74 21.37 -10.39
C ALA A 20 7.61 22.49 -9.82
N ARG A 21 7.24 23.75 -10.07
CA ARG A 21 7.97 24.94 -9.62
C ARG A 21 7.06 25.89 -8.89
N TRP A 22 7.50 26.37 -7.73
CA TRP A 22 6.81 27.40 -6.97
C TRP A 22 7.35 28.78 -7.30
N SER A 23 6.46 29.75 -7.47
CA SER A 23 6.77 31.17 -7.55
C SER A 23 6.19 31.90 -6.34
N SER A 24 7.05 32.42 -5.47
CA SER A 24 6.61 33.23 -4.33
C SER A 24 6.14 34.65 -4.74
N GLN A 25 6.52 35.10 -5.93
CA GLN A 25 6.04 36.36 -6.47
C GLN A 25 4.58 36.25 -6.91
N ASP A 26 4.21 35.15 -7.56
CA ASP A 26 2.88 34.94 -8.12
C ASP A 26 1.98 34.12 -7.18
N ASN A 27 2.55 33.51 -6.12
CA ASN A 27 1.90 32.58 -5.20
C ASN A 27 1.25 31.39 -5.93
N LEU A 28 1.99 30.85 -6.91
CA LEU A 28 1.52 29.78 -7.79
C LEU A 28 2.56 28.68 -7.97
N TRP A 29 2.06 27.45 -8.03
CA TRP A 29 2.76 26.32 -8.61
C TRP A 29 2.56 26.31 -10.12
N THR A 30 3.62 26.08 -10.87
CA THR A 30 3.57 25.73 -12.29
C THR A 30 4.00 24.28 -12.44
N LEU A 31 3.13 23.48 -13.02
CA LEU A 31 3.34 22.04 -13.29
C LEU A 31 3.52 21.85 -14.78
N GLU A 32 4.69 21.34 -15.19
CA GLU A 32 4.89 20.89 -16.56
C GLU A 32 4.47 19.43 -16.66
N THR A 33 3.79 19.10 -17.73
CA THR A 33 3.25 17.76 -17.95
C THR A 33 3.55 17.26 -19.36
N VAL A 34 3.42 15.94 -19.53
CA VAL A 34 3.46 15.30 -20.84
C VAL A 34 2.39 14.21 -20.89
N ARG A 35 1.69 14.15 -22.03
CA ARG A 35 0.78 13.05 -22.33
C ARG A 35 1.59 11.77 -22.58
N THR A 36 1.30 10.70 -21.88
CA THR A 36 2.05 9.43 -22.01
C THR A 36 1.67 8.63 -23.26
N ASP A 37 0.54 8.94 -23.88
CA ASP A 37 0.04 8.31 -25.10
C ASP A 37 0.45 9.06 -26.38
N THR A 38 0.51 10.39 -26.35
CA THR A 38 0.82 11.22 -27.54
C THR A 38 2.18 11.90 -27.48
N GLY A 39 2.77 12.04 -26.26
CA GLY A 39 3.98 12.84 -26.05
C GLY A 39 3.75 14.35 -26.02
N GLU A 40 2.51 14.81 -26.12
CA GLU A 40 2.20 16.25 -26.13
C GLU A 40 2.52 16.89 -24.78
N PRO A 41 3.24 18.02 -24.77
CA PRO A 41 3.48 18.79 -23.56
C PRO A 41 2.22 19.55 -23.13
N GLY A 42 2.12 19.77 -21.81
CA GLY A 42 1.07 20.59 -21.22
C GLY A 42 1.59 21.31 -19.98
N SER A 43 0.83 22.27 -19.50
CA SER A 43 1.15 23.01 -18.27
C SER A 43 -0.12 23.33 -17.50
N PHE A 44 -0.01 23.31 -16.16
CA PHE A 44 -1.07 23.69 -15.23
C PHE A 44 -0.52 24.63 -14.17
N THR A 45 -1.36 25.51 -13.66
CA THR A 45 -1.04 26.33 -12.50
C THR A 45 -2.04 26.08 -11.38
N THR A 46 -1.56 26.12 -10.13
CA THR A 46 -2.40 25.98 -8.94
C THR A 46 -1.80 26.70 -7.74
N ASN A 47 -2.65 27.18 -6.85
CA ASN A 47 -2.19 27.77 -5.59
C ASN A 47 -1.80 26.73 -4.54
N PHE A 48 -2.35 25.51 -4.64
CA PHE A 48 -2.09 24.43 -3.72
C PHE A 48 -1.77 23.13 -4.48
N LEU A 49 -0.65 22.51 -4.14
CA LEU A 49 -0.22 21.24 -4.71
C LEU A 49 -0.16 20.17 -3.62
N TRP A 50 -0.99 19.14 -3.74
CA TRP A 50 -0.96 17.98 -2.85
C TRP A 50 -0.29 16.80 -3.55
N MET A 51 0.89 16.42 -3.05
CA MET A 51 1.70 15.35 -3.61
C MET A 51 1.26 13.99 -3.05
N CYS A 52 0.55 13.22 -3.84
CA CYS A 52 0.01 11.90 -3.46
C CYS A 52 0.65 10.73 -4.21
N GLN A 53 1.78 10.92 -4.89
CA GLN A 53 2.45 9.89 -5.69
C GLN A 53 3.16 8.81 -4.86
N GLY A 54 3.21 8.95 -3.54
CA GLY A 54 3.99 8.07 -2.65
C GLY A 54 5.50 8.33 -2.76
N TYR A 55 6.29 7.40 -2.24
CA TYR A 55 7.76 7.52 -2.18
C TYR A 55 8.50 6.40 -2.93
N PHE A 56 7.77 5.42 -3.48
CA PHE A 56 8.37 4.39 -4.31
C PHE A 56 8.59 4.88 -5.74
N ARG A 57 9.65 4.40 -6.38
CA ARG A 57 9.89 4.63 -7.80
C ARG A 57 8.86 3.81 -8.61
N HIS A 58 8.09 4.49 -9.47
CA HIS A 58 7.03 3.84 -10.26
C HIS A 58 7.57 3.10 -11.49
N SER A 59 8.73 3.50 -12.00
CA SER A 59 9.31 2.91 -13.22
C SER A 59 9.97 1.56 -12.99
N GLU A 60 10.47 1.32 -11.79
CA GLU A 60 11.18 0.08 -11.45
C GLU A 60 11.19 -0.17 -9.95
N GLY A 61 11.17 -1.43 -9.55
CA GLY A 61 11.40 -1.85 -8.16
C GLY A 61 12.88 -1.87 -7.83
N TYR A 62 13.22 -1.62 -6.58
CA TYR A 62 14.60 -1.82 -6.12
C TYR A 62 14.92 -3.31 -6.03
N THR A 63 15.90 -3.74 -6.79
CA THR A 63 16.46 -5.09 -6.72
C THR A 63 17.87 -5.00 -6.18
N PRO A 64 18.13 -5.52 -4.97
CA PRO A 64 19.48 -5.54 -4.43
C PRO A 64 20.36 -6.53 -5.22
N GLU A 65 21.64 -6.22 -5.32
CA GLU A 65 22.64 -7.13 -5.87
C GLU A 65 23.30 -7.88 -4.72
N TRP A 66 23.17 -9.20 -4.73
CA TRP A 66 23.83 -10.08 -3.76
C TRP A 66 24.89 -10.94 -4.45
N PRO A 67 26.01 -11.21 -3.78
CA PRO A 67 27.03 -12.12 -4.31
C PRO A 67 26.41 -13.48 -4.66
N GLY A 68 26.67 -13.96 -5.87
CA GLY A 68 26.19 -15.25 -6.34
C GLY A 68 24.82 -15.25 -7.03
N MET A 69 24.11 -14.11 -7.11
CA MET A 69 22.83 -14.04 -7.84
C MET A 69 22.95 -14.50 -9.29
N GLU A 70 24.08 -14.21 -9.93
CA GLU A 70 24.40 -14.59 -11.31
C GLU A 70 24.50 -16.11 -11.51
N THR A 71 24.71 -16.87 -10.46
CA THR A 71 24.78 -18.33 -10.51
C THR A 71 23.41 -19.00 -10.37
N TYR A 72 22.41 -18.27 -9.90
CA TYR A 72 21.05 -18.79 -9.74
C TYR A 72 20.43 -19.05 -11.12
N LYS A 73 19.89 -20.25 -11.30
CA LYS A 73 19.30 -20.69 -12.58
C LYS A 73 17.79 -20.55 -12.65
N GLY A 74 17.17 -20.20 -11.53
CA GLY A 74 15.73 -19.93 -11.45
C GLY A 74 15.39 -18.52 -11.89
N LEU A 75 14.11 -18.23 -11.97
CA LEU A 75 13.60 -16.90 -12.29
C LEU A 75 13.59 -16.01 -11.03
N ILE A 76 14.08 -14.79 -11.15
CA ILE A 76 13.99 -13.74 -10.14
C ILE A 76 13.00 -12.70 -10.64
N VAL A 77 11.99 -12.39 -9.83
CA VAL A 77 10.92 -11.45 -10.19
C VAL A 77 10.74 -10.42 -9.08
N HIS A 78 10.65 -9.15 -9.47
CA HIS A 78 10.20 -8.11 -8.55
C HIS A 78 8.66 -7.99 -8.66
N PRO A 79 7.88 -7.98 -7.55
CA PRO A 79 6.42 -7.95 -7.60
C PRO A 79 5.82 -6.77 -8.35
N GLN A 80 6.50 -5.63 -8.40
CA GLN A 80 6.07 -4.44 -9.15
C GLN A 80 6.03 -4.68 -10.68
N THR A 81 6.84 -5.59 -11.17
CA THR A 81 6.94 -5.97 -12.58
C THR A 81 6.55 -7.44 -12.78
N TRP A 82 5.49 -7.88 -12.11
CA TRP A 82 5.00 -9.26 -12.18
C TRP A 82 4.59 -9.60 -13.61
N PRO A 83 5.21 -10.63 -14.24
CA PRO A 83 4.82 -11.06 -15.58
C PRO A 83 3.42 -11.68 -15.58
N GLU A 84 2.55 -11.26 -16.50
CA GLU A 84 1.15 -11.77 -16.57
C GLU A 84 1.07 -13.30 -16.69
N ASN A 85 2.01 -13.91 -17.41
CA ASN A 85 2.06 -15.35 -17.67
C ASN A 85 3.12 -16.06 -16.81
N LEU A 86 3.39 -15.57 -15.60
CA LEU A 86 4.39 -16.19 -14.73
C LEU A 86 3.91 -17.58 -14.29
N ASP A 87 4.63 -18.62 -14.74
CA ASP A 87 4.40 -20.00 -14.29
C ASP A 87 5.14 -20.25 -12.98
N TYR A 88 4.41 -20.20 -11.86
CA TYR A 88 4.91 -20.53 -10.52
C TYR A 88 4.23 -21.77 -9.92
N LYS A 89 3.26 -22.37 -10.61
CA LYS A 89 2.48 -23.53 -10.10
C LYS A 89 3.37 -24.74 -9.88
N GLY A 90 3.19 -25.38 -8.73
CA GLY A 90 3.96 -26.57 -8.35
C GLY A 90 5.45 -26.32 -8.10
N LYS A 91 5.93 -25.06 -8.14
CA LYS A 91 7.34 -24.72 -7.89
C LYS A 91 7.61 -24.45 -6.41
N LYS A 92 8.87 -24.55 -6.01
CA LYS A 92 9.35 -24.03 -4.72
C LYS A 92 9.67 -22.54 -4.91
N VAL A 93 9.02 -21.68 -4.16
CA VAL A 93 9.14 -20.22 -4.26
C VAL A 93 9.76 -19.67 -2.99
N VAL A 94 10.72 -18.77 -3.13
CA VAL A 94 11.27 -17.99 -2.02
C VAL A 94 10.81 -16.55 -2.19
N VAL A 95 10.13 -16.02 -1.19
CA VAL A 95 9.74 -14.61 -1.12
C VAL A 95 10.66 -13.90 -0.14
N ILE A 96 11.37 -12.87 -0.62
CA ILE A 96 12.34 -12.13 0.18
C ILE A 96 11.74 -10.78 0.61
N GLY A 97 11.58 -10.61 1.90
CA GLY A 97 10.94 -9.45 2.53
C GLY A 97 9.64 -9.81 3.22
N SER A 98 9.27 -9.02 4.22
CA SER A 98 8.07 -9.21 5.05
C SER A 98 7.18 -7.97 5.13
N GLY A 99 7.22 -7.12 4.12
CA GLY A 99 6.36 -5.95 4.02
C GLY A 99 4.95 -6.29 3.52
N ALA A 100 4.12 -5.26 3.31
CA ALA A 100 2.74 -5.40 2.84
C ALA A 100 2.60 -6.22 1.56
N THR A 101 3.54 -6.09 0.62
CA THR A 101 3.56 -6.89 -0.61
C THR A 101 3.70 -8.39 -0.31
N ALA A 102 4.61 -8.78 0.58
CA ALA A 102 4.79 -10.19 0.95
C ALA A 102 3.57 -10.71 1.70
N ALA A 103 2.98 -9.92 2.61
CA ALA A 103 1.76 -10.26 3.34
C ALA A 103 0.57 -10.53 2.41
N THR A 104 0.54 -9.91 1.23
CA THR A 104 -0.49 -10.14 0.21
C THR A 104 -0.12 -11.27 -0.75
N LEU A 105 1.14 -11.30 -1.20
CA LEU A 105 1.62 -12.23 -2.21
C LEU A 105 1.65 -13.68 -1.69
N VAL A 106 2.20 -13.90 -0.49
CA VAL A 106 2.37 -15.25 0.06
C VAL A 106 1.04 -16.01 0.16
N PRO A 107 -0.03 -15.49 0.78
CA PRO A 107 -1.31 -16.20 0.81
C PRO A 107 -1.94 -16.37 -0.58
N ALA A 108 -1.71 -15.43 -1.50
CA ALA A 108 -2.27 -15.51 -2.85
C ALA A 108 -1.69 -16.67 -3.68
N ILE A 109 -0.40 -17.00 -3.48
CA ILE A 109 0.26 -18.08 -4.25
C ILE A 109 0.35 -19.41 -3.48
N ALA A 110 0.11 -19.42 -2.17
CA ALA A 110 0.37 -20.56 -1.30
C ALA A 110 -0.35 -21.85 -1.73
N ALA A 111 -1.56 -21.74 -2.27
CA ALA A 111 -2.34 -22.90 -2.73
C ALA A 111 -1.83 -23.50 -4.05
N ASP A 112 -1.12 -22.70 -4.88
CA ASP A 112 -0.69 -23.10 -6.21
C ASP A 112 0.76 -23.60 -6.26
N VAL A 113 1.60 -23.25 -5.28
CA VAL A 113 3.02 -23.61 -5.25
C VAL A 113 3.25 -24.94 -4.50
N ALA A 114 4.33 -25.62 -4.81
CA ALA A 114 4.72 -26.82 -4.05
C ALA A 114 5.21 -26.46 -2.64
N HIS A 115 5.85 -25.31 -2.48
CA HIS A 115 6.32 -24.78 -1.20
C HIS A 115 6.63 -23.31 -1.32
N VAL A 116 6.28 -22.51 -0.31
CA VAL A 116 6.71 -21.10 -0.21
C VAL A 116 7.58 -20.92 1.04
N THR A 117 8.72 -20.28 0.87
CA THR A 117 9.60 -19.85 1.97
C THR A 117 9.60 -18.34 2.04
N LEU A 118 9.20 -17.77 3.19
CA LEU A 118 9.30 -16.35 3.45
C LEU A 118 10.63 -16.07 4.18
N LEU A 119 11.53 -15.34 3.49
CA LEU A 119 12.81 -14.93 4.06
C LEU A 119 12.70 -13.49 4.59
N GLN A 120 12.88 -13.31 5.88
CA GLN A 120 12.81 -12.01 6.55
C GLN A 120 14.19 -11.57 7.01
N ARG A 121 14.55 -10.33 6.76
CA ARG A 121 15.76 -9.70 7.33
C ARG A 121 15.60 -9.44 8.81
N SER A 122 14.44 -8.99 9.21
CA SER A 122 14.05 -8.74 10.60
C SER A 122 12.60 -9.18 10.79
N PRO A 123 12.25 -9.68 11.99
CA PRO A 123 10.89 -10.17 12.24
C PRO A 123 9.87 -9.04 12.12
N THR A 124 8.74 -9.34 11.49
CA THR A 124 7.56 -8.49 11.42
C THR A 124 6.45 -9.21 12.16
N TYR A 125 5.74 -8.52 13.03
CA TYR A 125 4.57 -9.07 13.69
C TYR A 125 3.41 -9.16 12.72
N PHE A 126 2.80 -10.34 12.63
CA PHE A 126 1.56 -10.58 11.89
C PHE A 126 0.47 -10.84 12.92
N ILE A 127 -0.42 -9.87 13.07
CA ILE A 127 -1.54 -9.99 14.02
C ILE A 127 -2.77 -10.40 13.22
N PRO A 128 -3.41 -11.55 13.55
CA PRO A 128 -4.64 -11.93 12.89
C PRO A 128 -5.75 -10.94 13.20
N GLY A 129 -6.46 -10.49 12.16
CA GLY A 129 -7.58 -9.57 12.27
C GLY A 129 -8.73 -10.00 11.37
N ARG A 130 -9.97 -9.80 11.83
CA ARG A 130 -11.14 -9.99 10.99
C ARG A 130 -11.42 -8.72 10.20
N ASN A 131 -11.84 -8.85 8.96
CA ASN A 131 -12.34 -7.75 8.15
C ASN A 131 -13.74 -7.29 8.60
N ALA A 132 -14.51 -8.18 9.22
CA ALA A 132 -15.80 -7.85 9.80
C ALA A 132 -15.62 -6.96 11.05
N ASN A 133 -16.50 -6.00 11.21
CA ASN A 133 -16.52 -5.11 12.38
C ASN A 133 -17.80 -5.33 13.17
N GLU A 134 -17.73 -6.06 14.27
CA GLU A 134 -18.88 -6.44 15.09
C GLU A 134 -19.66 -5.23 15.62
N LEU A 135 -18.98 -4.10 15.90
CA LEU A 135 -19.67 -2.87 16.31
C LEU A 135 -20.49 -2.30 15.15
N ALA A 136 -19.93 -2.29 13.93
CA ALA A 136 -20.67 -1.84 12.76
C ALA A 136 -21.92 -2.69 12.52
N ASP A 137 -21.78 -4.00 12.63
CA ASP A 137 -22.86 -4.94 12.43
C ASP A 137 -23.97 -4.76 13.50
N THR A 138 -23.59 -4.62 14.78
CA THR A 138 -24.52 -4.32 15.86
C THR A 138 -25.27 -2.99 15.66
N LEU A 139 -24.57 -1.93 15.23
CA LEU A 139 -25.21 -0.64 14.97
C LEU A 139 -26.21 -0.71 13.82
N ARG A 140 -25.92 -1.50 12.77
CA ARG A 140 -26.85 -1.75 11.67
C ARG A 140 -28.07 -2.56 12.11
N GLU A 141 -27.89 -3.57 12.95
CA GLU A 141 -28.98 -4.34 13.55
C GLU A 141 -29.92 -3.45 14.42
N LEU A 142 -29.37 -2.40 15.00
CA LEU A 142 -30.12 -1.39 15.74
C LEU A 142 -30.75 -0.30 14.85
N ASP A 143 -30.71 -0.45 13.54
CA ASP A 143 -31.23 0.48 12.53
C ASP A 143 -30.62 1.90 12.62
N ILE A 144 -29.36 1.99 13.01
CA ILE A 144 -28.59 3.25 13.02
C ILE A 144 -28.20 3.65 11.60
N ASP A 145 -28.40 4.93 11.26
CA ASP A 145 -28.04 5.49 9.96
C ASP A 145 -26.55 5.22 9.61
N GLU A 146 -26.27 4.81 8.37
CA GLU A 146 -24.93 4.36 7.94
C GLU A 146 -23.85 5.43 8.10
N ASN A 147 -24.19 6.72 8.01
CA ASN A 147 -23.25 7.81 8.27
C ASN A 147 -22.80 7.82 9.73
N TRP A 148 -23.73 7.56 10.67
CA TRP A 148 -23.41 7.43 12.08
C TRP A 148 -22.63 6.16 12.37
N VAL A 149 -22.99 5.03 11.76
CA VAL A 149 -22.22 3.79 11.87
C VAL A 149 -20.77 4.05 11.48
N HIS A 150 -20.53 4.69 10.32
CA HIS A 150 -19.18 5.03 9.86
C HIS A 150 -18.42 5.91 10.86
N GLU A 151 -19.02 6.99 11.35
CA GLU A 151 -18.38 7.92 12.28
C GLU A 151 -18.07 7.29 13.64
N ILE A 152 -19.00 6.50 14.18
CA ILE A 152 -18.81 5.80 15.45
C ILE A 152 -17.70 4.78 15.37
N VAL A 153 -17.71 3.93 14.33
CA VAL A 153 -16.70 2.89 14.11
C VAL A 153 -15.32 3.51 13.89
N ARG A 154 -15.24 4.57 13.09
CA ARG A 154 -14.00 5.30 12.85
C ARG A 154 -13.41 5.88 14.14
N LYS A 155 -14.25 6.53 14.96
CA LYS A 155 -13.83 7.05 16.27
C LYS A 155 -13.36 5.95 17.20
N LYS A 156 -14.06 4.81 17.22
CA LYS A 156 -13.66 3.64 18.04
C LYS A 156 -12.31 3.10 17.63
N ILE A 157 -12.06 2.93 16.33
CA ILE A 157 -10.77 2.47 15.81
C ILE A 157 -9.64 3.42 16.23
N LEU A 158 -9.82 4.73 16.05
CA LEU A 158 -8.82 5.72 16.43
C LEU A 158 -8.57 5.74 17.95
N PHE A 159 -9.62 5.60 18.75
CA PHE A 159 -9.50 5.50 20.20
C PHE A 159 -8.71 4.27 20.63
N ASP A 160 -9.00 3.10 20.05
CA ASP A 160 -8.32 1.85 20.37
C ASP A 160 -6.85 1.88 19.94
N GLN A 161 -6.55 2.45 18.77
CA GLN A 161 -5.17 2.65 18.32
C GLN A 161 -4.37 3.56 19.26
N ALA A 162 -4.99 4.67 19.71
CA ALA A 162 -4.35 5.57 20.66
C ALA A 162 -4.13 4.91 22.04
N ALA A 163 -5.09 4.11 22.50
CA ALA A 163 -4.97 3.35 23.75
C ALA A 163 -3.88 2.28 23.66
N PHE A 164 -3.81 1.54 22.55
CA PHE A 164 -2.76 0.56 22.31
C PHE A 164 -1.36 1.22 22.24
N THR A 165 -1.24 2.33 21.51
CA THR A 165 0.03 3.08 21.42
C THR A 165 0.49 3.56 22.80
N ARG A 166 -0.42 4.09 23.60
CA ARG A 166 -0.11 4.53 24.97
C ARG A 166 0.38 3.36 25.80
N ARG A 167 -0.36 2.24 25.81
CA ARG A 167 0.03 1.04 26.54
C ARG A 167 1.40 0.51 26.07
N ALA A 168 1.69 0.54 24.77
CA ALA A 168 2.98 0.12 24.24
C ALA A 168 4.15 0.99 24.71
N LEU A 169 3.91 2.28 25.00
CA LEU A 169 4.91 3.19 25.55
C LEU A 169 5.07 3.05 27.07
N GLU A 170 3.97 2.83 27.77
CA GLU A 170 3.96 2.74 29.26
C GLU A 170 4.35 1.34 29.74
N GLU A 171 4.00 0.28 29.01
CA GLU A 171 4.18 -1.13 29.39
C GLU A 171 4.81 -1.97 28.23
N PRO A 172 5.99 -1.61 27.72
CA PRO A 172 6.55 -2.23 26.51
C PRO A 172 6.80 -3.74 26.66
N GLU A 173 7.22 -4.20 27.84
CA GLU A 173 7.48 -5.62 28.08
C GLU A 173 6.18 -6.44 28.08
N ALA A 174 5.12 -5.91 28.68
CA ALA A 174 3.81 -6.58 28.71
C ALA A 174 3.22 -6.69 27.29
N VAL A 175 3.28 -5.60 26.51
CA VAL A 175 2.81 -5.59 25.13
C VAL A 175 3.64 -6.54 24.24
N THR A 176 4.95 -6.56 24.41
CA THR A 176 5.82 -7.51 23.68
C THR A 176 5.43 -8.96 23.99
N LYS A 177 5.18 -9.28 25.26
CA LYS A 177 4.74 -10.61 25.66
C LYS A 177 3.40 -10.99 25.03
N ASP A 178 2.44 -10.07 25.04
CA ASP A 178 1.12 -10.30 24.44
C ASP A 178 1.19 -10.50 22.90
N LEU A 179 2.13 -9.81 22.24
CA LEU A 179 2.34 -9.95 20.78
C LEU A 179 3.08 -11.24 20.38
N LEU A 180 3.80 -11.87 21.32
CA LEU A 180 4.55 -13.10 21.09
C LEU A 180 3.78 -14.37 21.51
N ALA A 181 2.66 -14.21 22.19
CA ALA A 181 1.80 -15.31 22.66
C ALA A 181 0.89 -15.82 21.55
#